data_7fe800349f1b6380a0fbc10a17bcb5a0
#
_entry.id   7fe800349f1b6380a0fbc10a17bcb5a0
#
_cell.length_a   1.000
_cell.length_b   1.000
_cell.length_c   1.000
_cell.angle_alpha   90.00
_cell.angle_beta   90.00
_cell.angle_gamma   90.00
#
_symmetry.space_group_name_H-M   'P 1'
#
loop_
_entity.id
_entity.type
_entity.pdbx_description
1 polymer ?
#
loop_
_entity_poly.entity_id
_entity_poly.type
_entity_poly.pdbx_seq_one_letter_code
_entity_poly.pdbx_strand_id
1 'polypeptide(L)'
;MMPDKRDIRALTREELRDFFSESGMQSFRGNQVYEWLWNKGVHSFQEMTNLSKETREFLDMHFVINHIRVDQMQQSSDGTVKNAIRLHDGLIVESVFIPTSTRTTACVSSQVGCSLDCTFCATARLKKMRNLNPDEIYDQVVAIDQQSRAYKNHKLSNIVFMGMGEPLLNYKNVLKSIEMITSPEGLGMSPRRITLSTVGLPKMIMKLADDEVRFNLAVSLHSAIDEVRSTMMPINEKSNLEDLLASLQYWYEKTNSRVTFEYVVWKG
;
A
#
# COMPACT_ATOMS: atom_id res chain seq x y z
N MET A 1 -8.11 14.69 29.54
CA MET A 1 -7.87 13.95 28.30
C MET A 1 -6.38 14.05 28.02
N MET A 2 -5.63 12.95 27.98
CA MET A 2 -4.27 13.00 27.46
C MET A 2 -4.34 13.36 25.98
N PRO A 3 -3.44 14.23 25.46
CA PRO A 3 -3.42 14.51 24.03
C PRO A 3 -3.23 13.20 23.27
N ASP A 4 -3.95 13.09 22.15
CA ASP A 4 -3.84 11.93 21.24
C ASP A 4 -2.37 11.83 20.81
N LYS A 5 -1.69 10.76 21.21
CA LYS A 5 -0.26 10.57 20.89
C LYS A 5 -0.11 10.37 19.39
N ARG A 6 0.89 11.02 18.80
CA ARG A 6 1.22 10.85 17.39
C ARG A 6 1.77 9.43 17.15
N ASP A 7 1.41 8.81 16.04
CA ASP A 7 2.06 7.58 15.60
C ASP A 7 3.52 7.85 15.24
N ILE A 8 4.44 7.12 15.86
CA ILE A 8 5.87 7.27 15.63
C ILE A 8 6.27 6.89 14.20
N ARG A 9 5.51 6.02 13.54
CA ARG A 9 5.76 5.60 12.15
C ARG A 9 5.44 6.71 11.12
N ALA A 10 4.76 7.77 11.54
CA ALA A 10 4.59 8.98 10.74
C ALA A 10 5.86 9.83 10.64
N LEU A 11 6.88 9.53 11.46
CA LEU A 11 8.16 10.23 11.45
C LEU A 11 9.13 9.58 10.46
N THR A 12 9.88 10.43 9.73
CA THR A 12 11.03 9.98 8.95
C THR A 12 12.18 9.59 9.87
N ARG A 13 13.18 8.91 9.32
CA ARG A 13 14.41 8.60 10.06
C ARG A 13 15.11 9.86 10.58
N GLU A 14 15.12 10.92 9.79
CA GLU A 14 15.74 12.19 10.14
C GLU A 14 14.97 12.87 11.28
N GLU A 15 13.65 12.97 11.18
CA GLU A 15 12.81 13.50 12.25
C GLU A 15 12.95 12.70 13.56
N LEU A 16 13.13 11.37 13.50
CA LEU A 16 13.42 10.56 14.70
C LEU A 16 14.78 10.91 15.31
N ARG A 17 15.81 11.13 14.48
CA ARG A 17 17.13 11.55 14.96
C ARG A 17 17.09 12.93 15.62
N ASP A 18 16.36 13.85 15.00
CA ASP A 18 16.19 15.21 15.51
C ASP A 18 15.42 15.21 16.83
N PHE A 19 14.33 14.43 16.92
CA PHE A 19 13.57 14.26 18.16
C PHE A 19 14.45 13.80 19.33
N PHE A 20 15.34 12.81 19.10
CA PHE A 20 16.27 12.38 20.14
C PHE A 20 17.30 13.44 20.50
N SER A 21 17.84 14.17 19.52
CA SER A 21 18.79 15.28 19.76
C SER A 21 18.16 16.41 20.55
N GLU A 22 16.96 16.84 20.19
CA GLU A 22 16.20 17.89 20.87
C GLU A 22 15.81 17.50 22.30
N SER A 23 15.64 16.19 22.53
CA SER A 23 15.37 15.62 23.85
C SER A 23 16.64 15.41 24.70
N GLY A 24 17.81 15.89 24.27
CA GLY A 24 19.08 15.74 24.98
C GLY A 24 19.65 14.31 24.93
N MET A 25 19.17 13.46 24.03
CA MET A 25 19.62 12.10 23.81
C MET A 25 20.44 11.96 22.53
N GLN A 26 21.15 10.85 22.39
CA GLN A 26 22.00 10.60 21.24
C GLN A 26 21.17 10.35 19.97
N SER A 27 21.40 11.11 18.89
CA SER A 27 20.63 11.07 17.65
C SER A 27 20.58 9.70 16.98
N PHE A 28 21.63 8.85 17.12
CA PHE A 28 21.66 7.51 16.55
C PHE A 28 20.56 6.59 17.12
N ARG A 29 19.96 6.93 18.27
CA ARG A 29 18.79 6.21 18.82
C ARG A 29 17.62 6.24 17.85
N GLY A 30 17.45 7.35 17.10
CA GLY A 30 16.46 7.44 16.04
C GLY A 30 16.62 6.34 14.97
N ASN A 31 17.85 6.03 14.57
CA ASN A 31 18.12 4.93 13.64
C ASN A 31 17.75 3.58 14.21
N GLN A 32 18.06 3.33 15.49
CA GLN A 32 17.68 2.07 16.17
C GLN A 32 16.16 1.90 16.22
N VAL A 33 15.44 2.96 16.60
CA VAL A 33 13.97 2.94 16.62
C VAL A 33 13.41 2.69 15.22
N TYR A 34 13.93 3.37 14.20
CA TYR A 34 13.50 3.20 12.81
C TYR A 34 13.66 1.74 12.34
N GLU A 35 14.80 1.10 12.66
CA GLU A 35 15.04 -0.31 12.36
C GLU A 35 14.03 -1.24 13.06
N TRP A 36 13.72 -0.98 14.33
CA TRP A 36 12.72 -1.75 15.06
C TRP A 36 11.32 -1.65 14.43
N LEU A 37 10.92 -0.45 14.04
CA LEU A 37 9.61 -0.20 13.46
C LEU A 37 9.42 -0.87 12.09
N TRP A 38 10.43 -0.76 11.21
CA TRP A 38 10.26 -1.13 9.81
C TRP A 38 10.91 -2.45 9.40
N ASN A 39 12.03 -2.83 10.00
CA ASN A 39 12.70 -4.09 9.69
C ASN A 39 12.20 -5.23 10.60
N LYS A 40 12.08 -4.95 11.90
CA LYS A 40 11.65 -5.97 12.88
C LYS A 40 10.14 -6.00 13.10
N GLY A 41 9.42 -4.94 12.72
CA GLY A 41 7.95 -4.88 12.75
C GLY A 41 7.37 -5.00 14.16
N VAL A 42 7.97 -4.31 15.14
CA VAL A 42 7.49 -4.35 16.54
C VAL A 42 6.16 -3.63 16.71
N HIS A 43 5.36 -4.11 17.64
CA HIS A 43 4.05 -3.56 17.97
C HIS A 43 4.05 -2.76 19.29
N SER A 44 5.14 -2.80 20.05
CA SER A 44 5.32 -2.04 21.27
C SER A 44 6.76 -1.56 21.47
N PHE A 45 6.94 -0.45 22.18
CA PHE A 45 8.29 0.02 22.51
C PHE A 45 9.04 -0.96 23.42
N GLN A 46 8.31 -1.78 24.17
CA GLN A 46 8.90 -2.78 25.09
C GLN A 46 9.69 -3.86 24.35
N GLU A 47 9.37 -4.12 23.09
CA GLU A 47 10.09 -5.08 22.24
C GLU A 47 11.45 -4.57 21.77
N MET A 48 11.73 -3.25 21.86
CA MET A 48 12.99 -2.63 21.42
C MET A 48 14.12 -2.89 22.43
N THR A 49 14.56 -4.15 22.55
CA THR A 49 15.43 -4.63 23.63
C THR A 49 16.83 -4.05 23.66
N ASN A 50 17.32 -3.45 22.58
CA ASN A 50 18.61 -2.75 22.54
C ASN A 50 18.53 -1.28 22.99
N LEU A 51 17.32 -0.80 23.34
CA LEU A 51 17.10 0.49 23.99
C LEU A 51 16.99 0.29 25.51
N SER A 52 17.47 1.28 26.27
CA SER A 52 17.29 1.25 27.72
C SER A 52 15.80 1.32 28.10
N LYS A 53 15.48 0.87 29.31
CA LYS A 53 14.11 0.92 29.82
C LYS A 53 13.58 2.35 29.82
N GLU A 54 14.38 3.29 30.28
CA GLU A 54 14.05 4.72 30.36
C GLU A 54 13.76 5.29 28.95
N THR A 55 14.53 4.89 27.93
CA THR A 55 14.29 5.32 26.55
C THR A 55 12.97 4.76 26.00
N ARG A 56 12.65 3.52 26.31
CA ARG A 56 11.39 2.89 25.89
C ARG A 56 10.17 3.54 26.55
N GLU A 57 10.26 3.82 27.85
CA GLU A 57 9.23 4.54 28.59
C GLU A 57 9.07 5.98 28.10
N PHE A 58 10.19 6.65 27.76
CA PHE A 58 10.16 7.98 27.15
C PHE A 58 9.43 7.98 25.81
N LEU A 59 9.72 7.01 24.92
CA LEU A 59 9.00 6.87 23.65
C LEU A 59 7.52 6.62 23.88
N ASP A 60 7.18 5.73 24.83
CA ASP A 60 5.79 5.40 25.13
C ASP A 60 5.01 6.59 25.73
N MET A 61 5.69 7.54 26.39
CA MET A 61 5.06 8.79 26.85
C MET A 61 4.70 9.72 25.68
N HIS A 62 5.48 9.76 24.61
CA HIS A 62 5.35 10.73 23.51
C HIS A 62 4.59 10.19 22.30
N PHE A 63 4.65 8.88 22.05
CA PHE A 63 4.17 8.26 20.82
C PHE A 63 3.30 7.04 21.06
N VAL A 64 2.65 6.60 19.99
CA VAL A 64 1.98 5.31 19.86
C VAL A 64 2.55 4.59 18.63
N ILE A 65 2.51 3.28 18.61
CA ILE A 65 2.73 2.45 17.43
C ILE A 65 1.37 1.89 17.02
N ASN A 66 0.76 2.48 15.99
CA ASN A 66 -0.44 1.91 15.40
C ASN A 66 -0.06 0.70 14.54
N HIS A 67 -0.85 -0.33 14.56
CA HIS A 67 -0.67 -1.51 13.73
C HIS A 67 -2.02 -2.04 13.26
N ILE A 68 -2.01 -2.77 12.17
CA ILE A 68 -3.19 -3.46 11.67
C ILE A 68 -3.37 -4.80 12.40
N ARG A 69 -4.58 -5.35 12.32
CA ARG A 69 -4.88 -6.69 12.81
C ARG A 69 -5.68 -7.45 11.77
N VAL A 70 -5.30 -8.68 11.48
CA VAL A 70 -6.13 -9.61 10.72
C VAL A 70 -7.30 -10.03 11.61
N ASP A 71 -8.50 -9.58 11.28
CA ASP A 71 -9.70 -9.78 12.07
C ASP A 71 -10.43 -11.06 11.66
N GLN A 72 -10.52 -11.31 10.36
CA GLN A 72 -11.11 -12.53 9.80
C GLN A 72 -10.35 -12.98 8.55
N MET A 73 -10.37 -14.26 8.29
CA MET A 73 -9.79 -14.88 7.10
C MET A 73 -10.82 -15.78 6.42
N GLN A 74 -10.91 -15.70 5.10
CA GLN A 74 -11.69 -16.61 4.27
C GLN A 74 -10.75 -17.28 3.28
N GLN A 75 -10.72 -18.62 3.30
CA GLN A 75 -9.86 -19.39 2.40
C GLN A 75 -10.71 -20.07 1.32
N SER A 76 -10.28 -19.94 0.07
CA SER A 76 -10.85 -20.62 -1.08
C SER A 76 -10.18 -21.98 -1.33
N SER A 77 -10.81 -22.82 -2.15
CA SER A 77 -10.30 -24.17 -2.48
C SER A 77 -8.95 -24.18 -3.21
N ASP A 78 -8.61 -23.10 -3.92
CA ASP A 78 -7.33 -22.88 -4.60
C ASP A 78 -6.21 -22.41 -3.66
N GLY A 79 -6.52 -22.22 -2.38
CA GLY A 79 -5.59 -21.74 -1.35
C GLY A 79 -5.50 -20.21 -1.24
N THR A 80 -6.28 -19.46 -2.05
CA THR A 80 -6.40 -18.00 -1.91
C THR A 80 -7.01 -17.65 -0.55
N VAL A 81 -6.42 -16.68 0.17
CA VAL A 81 -6.92 -16.23 1.47
C VAL A 81 -7.25 -14.73 1.40
N LYS A 82 -8.52 -14.41 1.61
CA LYS A 82 -8.97 -13.03 1.80
C LYS A 82 -8.95 -12.68 3.30
N ASN A 83 -8.28 -11.60 3.63
CA ASN A 83 -8.15 -11.08 4.98
C ASN A 83 -9.01 -9.83 5.15
N ALA A 84 -9.83 -9.80 6.20
CA ALA A 84 -10.40 -8.56 6.72
C ALA A 84 -9.38 -7.95 7.69
N ILE A 85 -8.85 -6.79 7.33
CA ILE A 85 -7.82 -6.07 8.08
C ILE A 85 -8.47 -4.94 8.86
N ARG A 86 -8.41 -5.02 10.18
CA ARG A 86 -8.86 -3.94 11.06
C ARG A 86 -7.72 -2.97 11.31
N LEU A 87 -8.00 -1.70 11.07
CA LEU A 87 -7.12 -0.56 11.29
C LEU A 87 -7.24 -0.05 12.72
N HIS A 88 -6.30 0.81 13.15
CA HIS A 88 -6.26 1.35 14.53
C HIS A 88 -7.51 2.15 14.91
N ASP A 89 -8.19 2.76 13.94
CA ASP A 89 -9.43 3.54 14.12
C ASP A 89 -10.70 2.67 14.03
N GLY A 90 -10.54 1.34 13.92
CA GLY A 90 -11.65 0.38 13.83
C GLY A 90 -12.20 0.16 12.43
N LEU A 91 -11.78 0.95 11.43
CA LEU A 91 -12.17 0.75 10.03
C LEU A 91 -11.57 -0.55 9.48
N ILE A 92 -12.20 -1.11 8.45
CA ILE A 92 -11.79 -2.39 7.85
C ILE A 92 -11.49 -2.20 6.38
N VAL A 93 -10.38 -2.80 5.95
CA VAL A 93 -10.02 -2.99 4.55
C VAL A 93 -9.76 -4.46 4.24
N GLU A 94 -9.73 -4.82 2.98
CA GLU A 94 -9.42 -6.18 2.56
C GLU A 94 -8.00 -6.26 1.97
N SER A 95 -7.33 -7.37 2.23
CA SER A 95 -6.13 -7.78 1.51
C SER A 95 -6.24 -9.25 1.13
N VAL A 96 -5.54 -9.67 0.06
CA VAL A 96 -5.65 -11.04 -0.43
C VAL A 96 -4.28 -11.65 -0.64
N PHE A 97 -4.07 -12.84 -0.03
CA PHE A 97 -2.97 -13.73 -0.35
C PHE A 97 -3.37 -14.63 -1.52
N ILE A 98 -2.66 -14.55 -2.63
CA ILE A 98 -2.93 -15.30 -3.87
C ILE A 98 -1.75 -16.21 -4.16
N PRO A 99 -1.82 -17.51 -3.80
CA PRO A 99 -0.77 -18.47 -4.11
C PRO A 99 -0.96 -19.07 -5.50
N THR A 100 0.14 -19.33 -6.18
CA THR A 100 0.20 -20.20 -7.36
C THR A 100 1.24 -21.29 -7.14
N SER A 101 1.49 -22.14 -8.11
CA SER A 101 2.53 -23.17 -8.03
C SER A 101 3.95 -22.59 -7.90
N THR A 102 4.20 -21.38 -8.41
CA THR A 102 5.53 -20.77 -8.50
C THR A 102 5.64 -19.41 -7.83
N ARG A 103 4.54 -18.79 -7.46
CA ARG A 103 4.49 -17.41 -6.93
C ARG A 103 3.48 -17.28 -5.81
N THR A 104 3.71 -16.30 -4.95
CA THR A 104 2.74 -15.80 -4.00
C THR A 104 2.61 -14.30 -4.19
N THR A 105 1.38 -13.82 -4.32
CA THR A 105 1.08 -12.41 -4.58
C THR A 105 0.26 -11.84 -3.44
N ALA A 106 0.65 -10.67 -2.94
CA ALA A 106 -0.17 -9.87 -2.05
C ALA A 106 -1.00 -8.87 -2.88
N CYS A 107 -2.32 -8.93 -2.75
CA CYS A 107 -3.21 -7.89 -3.23
C CYS A 107 -3.56 -6.98 -2.05
N VAL A 108 -3.20 -5.70 -2.13
CA VAL A 108 -3.32 -4.75 -1.02
C VAL A 108 -4.22 -3.58 -1.36
N SER A 109 -4.87 -3.04 -0.34
CA SER A 109 -5.73 -1.87 -0.41
C SER A 109 -4.95 -0.58 -0.21
N SER A 110 -5.42 0.50 -0.82
CA SER A 110 -4.84 1.85 -0.71
C SER A 110 -5.75 2.88 -0.03
N GLN A 111 -7.06 2.58 0.09
CA GLN A 111 -8.06 3.44 0.70
C GLN A 111 -9.08 2.61 1.47
N VAL A 112 -9.76 3.23 2.44
CA VAL A 112 -10.98 2.69 3.04
C VAL A 112 -12.17 3.16 2.20
N GLY A 113 -12.75 2.23 1.42
CA GLY A 113 -13.75 2.56 0.41
C GLY A 113 -13.16 3.18 -0.85
N CYS A 114 -14.00 3.62 -1.77
CA CYS A 114 -13.61 4.27 -3.03
C CYS A 114 -14.65 5.32 -3.43
N SER A 115 -14.21 6.35 -4.17
CA SER A 115 -15.09 7.45 -4.63
C SER A 115 -15.31 7.47 -6.15
N LEU A 116 -14.95 6.39 -6.86
CA LEU A 116 -14.96 6.38 -8.33
C LEU A 116 -16.19 5.71 -8.97
N ASP A 117 -17.04 5.12 -8.16
CA ASP A 117 -18.36 4.58 -8.53
C ASP A 117 -18.37 3.61 -9.74
N CYS A 118 -17.28 2.83 -9.93
CA CYS A 118 -17.20 1.81 -10.97
C CYS A 118 -18.29 0.74 -10.76
N THR A 119 -19.15 0.49 -11.76
CA THR A 119 -20.36 -0.32 -11.64
C THR A 119 -20.11 -1.80 -11.34
N PHE A 120 -18.94 -2.32 -11.74
CA PHE A 120 -18.52 -3.71 -11.52
C PHE A 120 -17.78 -3.92 -10.18
N CYS A 121 -17.43 -2.84 -9.47
CA CYS A 121 -16.56 -2.91 -8.30
C CYS A 121 -17.37 -2.95 -6.99
N ALA A 122 -17.15 -3.98 -6.17
CA ALA A 122 -17.80 -4.09 -4.87
C ALA A 122 -17.42 -2.94 -3.92
N THR A 123 -16.17 -2.47 -3.99
CA THR A 123 -15.66 -1.34 -3.18
C THR A 123 -16.37 -0.02 -3.51
N ALA A 124 -16.84 0.18 -4.72
CA ALA A 124 -17.58 1.38 -5.12
C ALA A 124 -18.91 1.56 -4.34
N ARG A 125 -19.46 0.46 -3.82
CA ARG A 125 -20.66 0.49 -2.94
C ARG A 125 -20.35 0.99 -1.54
N LEU A 126 -19.09 1.07 -1.18
CA LEU A 126 -18.61 1.57 0.10
C LEU A 126 -18.17 3.03 -0.09
N LYS A 127 -18.75 3.95 0.70
CA LYS A 127 -18.29 5.34 0.69
C LYS A 127 -16.80 5.39 1.06
N LYS A 128 -16.03 6.23 0.35
CA LYS A 128 -14.67 6.53 0.74
C LYS A 128 -14.66 7.22 2.10
N MET A 129 -13.99 6.61 3.07
CA MET A 129 -13.80 7.17 4.40
C MET A 129 -12.50 7.99 4.47
N ARG A 130 -11.38 7.36 4.11
CA ARG A 130 -10.05 7.99 4.10
C ARG A 130 -9.04 7.23 3.25
N ASN A 131 -7.92 7.87 3.01
CA ASN A 131 -6.73 7.21 2.49
C ASN A 131 -6.09 6.34 3.58
N LEU A 132 -5.43 5.26 3.20
CA LEU A 132 -4.55 4.52 4.09
C LEU A 132 -3.23 5.26 4.27
N ASN A 133 -2.65 5.16 5.47
CA ASN A 133 -1.32 5.62 5.77
C ASN A 133 -0.26 4.67 5.18
N PRO A 134 0.99 5.10 4.98
CA PRO A 134 2.04 4.25 4.44
C PRO A 134 2.29 2.98 5.24
N ASP A 135 2.24 3.07 6.55
CA ASP A 135 2.39 1.96 7.50
C ASP A 135 1.25 0.95 7.40
N GLU A 136 0.00 1.41 7.26
CA GLU A 136 -1.16 0.54 7.08
C GLU A 136 -1.09 -0.26 5.77
N ILE A 137 -0.53 0.34 4.70
CA ILE A 137 -0.29 -0.36 3.43
C ILE A 137 0.86 -1.36 3.59
N TYR A 138 1.97 -0.94 4.22
CA TYR A 138 3.14 -1.77 4.47
C TYR A 138 2.79 -3.00 5.31
N ASP A 139 2.02 -2.82 6.38
CA ASP A 139 1.62 -3.89 7.30
C ASP A 139 0.74 -4.95 6.61
N GLN A 140 -0.11 -4.57 5.63
CA GLN A 140 -0.84 -5.56 4.82
C GLN A 140 0.12 -6.49 4.09
N VAL A 141 1.21 -5.93 3.53
CA VAL A 141 2.24 -6.73 2.84
C VAL A 141 2.96 -7.65 3.81
N VAL A 142 3.33 -7.14 5.00
CA VAL A 142 3.99 -7.94 6.05
C VAL A 142 3.10 -9.09 6.51
N ALA A 143 1.82 -8.84 6.74
CA ALA A 143 0.86 -9.89 7.15
C ALA A 143 0.76 -10.99 6.09
N ILE A 144 0.73 -10.62 4.80
CA ILE A 144 0.67 -11.60 3.71
C ILE A 144 2.03 -12.30 3.50
N ASP A 145 3.17 -11.64 3.73
CA ASP A 145 4.49 -12.32 3.72
C ASP A 145 4.57 -13.39 4.82
N GLN A 146 4.03 -13.10 6.00
CA GLN A 146 3.91 -14.10 7.08
C GLN A 146 3.03 -15.30 6.67
N GLN A 147 1.89 -15.05 6.00
CA GLN A 147 1.05 -16.12 5.45
C GLN A 147 1.79 -16.92 4.37
N SER A 148 2.56 -16.25 3.48
CA SER A 148 3.36 -16.92 2.46
C SER A 148 4.38 -17.87 3.07
N ARG A 149 5.07 -17.44 4.12
CA ARG A 149 6.03 -18.28 4.86
C ARG A 149 5.35 -19.43 5.56
N ALA A 150 4.19 -19.18 6.19
CA ALA A 150 3.44 -20.21 6.93
C ALA A 150 2.83 -21.28 6.00
N TYR A 151 2.24 -20.87 4.86
CA TYR A 151 1.50 -21.78 3.98
C TYR A 151 2.33 -22.36 2.84
N LYS A 152 3.38 -21.67 2.42
CA LYS A 152 4.20 -22.05 1.24
C LYS A 152 5.68 -22.20 1.54
N ASN A 153 6.11 -21.93 2.77
CA ASN A 153 7.51 -21.99 3.21
C ASN A 153 8.48 -21.13 2.39
N HIS A 154 8.02 -20.04 1.82
CA HIS A 154 8.87 -19.05 1.13
C HIS A 154 8.34 -17.62 1.31
N LYS A 155 9.20 -16.65 1.05
CA LYS A 155 8.85 -15.22 1.08
C LYS A 155 7.83 -14.88 0.00
N LEU A 156 7.06 -13.82 0.26
CA LEU A 156 6.19 -13.19 -0.73
C LEU A 156 7.00 -12.83 -1.99
N SER A 157 6.44 -13.11 -3.17
CA SER A 157 7.14 -12.89 -4.43
C SER A 157 6.69 -11.67 -5.20
N ASN A 158 5.42 -11.28 -5.08
CA ASN A 158 4.82 -10.17 -5.83
C ASN A 158 3.82 -9.39 -5.00
N ILE A 159 3.61 -8.13 -5.36
CA ILE A 159 2.58 -7.26 -4.78
C ILE A 159 1.78 -6.61 -5.89
N VAL A 160 0.46 -6.54 -5.72
CA VAL A 160 -0.44 -5.79 -6.61
C VAL A 160 -1.30 -4.83 -5.79
N PHE A 161 -1.34 -3.58 -6.19
CA PHE A 161 -2.25 -2.57 -5.63
C PHE A 161 -3.57 -2.64 -6.39
N MET A 162 -4.35 -3.69 -6.09
CA MET A 162 -5.62 -4.04 -6.76
C MET A 162 -6.73 -4.35 -5.75
N GLY A 163 -6.53 -3.94 -4.50
CA GLY A 163 -7.52 -4.03 -3.43
C GLY A 163 -8.49 -2.85 -3.44
N MET A 164 -8.87 -2.39 -2.25
CA MET A 164 -9.82 -1.28 -2.10
C MET A 164 -9.15 0.07 -2.38
N GLY A 165 -9.87 0.93 -3.15
CA GLY A 165 -9.46 2.30 -3.45
C GLY A 165 -8.69 2.45 -4.77
N GLU A 166 -8.50 3.71 -5.17
CA GLU A 166 -7.67 4.10 -6.30
C GLU A 166 -6.29 4.55 -5.77
N PRO A 167 -5.21 3.80 -6.07
CA PRO A 167 -3.89 4.11 -5.53
C PRO A 167 -3.39 5.52 -5.89
N LEU A 168 -3.69 5.99 -7.09
CA LEU A 168 -3.25 7.32 -7.54
C LEU A 168 -4.01 8.48 -6.87
N LEU A 169 -5.15 8.23 -6.22
CA LEU A 169 -5.81 9.20 -5.35
C LEU A 169 -5.23 9.20 -3.92
N ASN A 170 -4.37 8.23 -3.60
CA ASN A 170 -3.56 8.19 -2.38
C ASN A 170 -2.05 8.25 -2.69
N TYR A 171 -1.68 9.01 -3.68
CA TYR A 171 -0.37 9.02 -4.33
C TYR A 171 0.81 9.01 -3.36
N LYS A 172 0.87 10.01 -2.48
CA LYS A 172 2.01 10.19 -1.56
C LYS A 172 2.21 9.00 -0.62
N ASN A 173 1.13 8.49 -0.02
CA ASN A 173 1.21 7.38 0.93
C ASN A 173 1.53 6.06 0.23
N VAL A 174 0.98 5.85 -0.97
CA VAL A 174 1.28 4.67 -1.78
C VAL A 174 2.75 4.66 -2.19
N LEU A 175 3.29 5.77 -2.71
CA LEU A 175 4.71 5.83 -3.07
C LEU A 175 5.62 5.66 -1.85
N LYS A 176 5.25 6.26 -0.70
CA LYS A 176 6.01 6.09 0.55
C LYS A 176 5.99 4.63 1.03
N SER A 177 4.86 3.94 0.93
CA SER A 177 4.78 2.52 1.26
C SER A 177 5.63 1.66 0.32
N ILE A 178 5.64 1.96 -0.99
CA ILE A 178 6.49 1.27 -1.97
C ILE A 178 7.97 1.50 -1.68
N GLU A 179 8.35 2.73 -1.32
CA GLU A 179 9.71 3.05 -0.88
C GLU A 179 10.12 2.16 0.30
N MET A 180 9.28 2.04 1.32
CA MET A 180 9.53 1.19 2.49
C MET A 180 9.61 -0.30 2.12
N ILE A 181 8.72 -0.78 1.26
CA ILE A 181 8.69 -2.18 0.77
C ILE A 181 9.97 -2.50 0.00
N THR A 182 10.49 -1.56 -0.79
CA THR A 182 11.66 -1.79 -1.65
C THR A 182 12.99 -1.47 -0.97
N SER A 183 12.98 -0.70 0.11
CA SER A 183 14.16 -0.36 0.90
C SER A 183 14.83 -1.60 1.48
N PRO A 184 16.17 -1.68 1.49
CA PRO A 184 16.91 -2.71 2.24
C PRO A 184 16.57 -2.71 3.75
N GLU A 185 16.12 -1.60 4.27
CA GLU A 185 15.73 -1.41 5.68
C GLU A 185 14.28 -1.81 5.97
N GLY A 186 13.51 -2.11 4.93
CA GLY A 186 12.18 -2.70 4.99
C GLY A 186 12.20 -4.15 4.51
N LEU A 187 11.37 -4.47 3.49
CA LEU A 187 11.28 -5.83 2.96
C LEU A 187 12.35 -6.16 1.90
N GLY A 188 13.05 -5.16 1.35
CA GLY A 188 14.08 -5.34 0.33
C GLY A 188 13.55 -5.94 -0.98
N MET A 189 12.26 -5.75 -1.28
CA MET A 189 11.64 -6.31 -2.48
C MET A 189 12.03 -5.51 -3.72
N SER A 190 12.32 -6.19 -4.83
CA SER A 190 12.56 -5.51 -6.11
C SER A 190 11.31 -4.75 -6.57
N PRO A 191 11.41 -3.47 -6.99
CA PRO A 191 10.28 -2.71 -7.54
C PRO A 191 9.59 -3.43 -8.71
N ARG A 192 10.30 -4.20 -9.51
CA ARG A 192 9.75 -4.99 -10.63
C ARG A 192 8.79 -6.10 -10.19
N ARG A 193 8.72 -6.39 -8.91
CA ARG A 193 7.76 -7.33 -8.30
C ARG A 193 6.46 -6.66 -7.84
N ILE A 194 6.37 -5.34 -8.01
CA ILE A 194 5.22 -4.55 -7.60
C ILE A 194 4.48 -4.08 -8.86
N THR A 195 3.17 -4.21 -8.86
CA THR A 195 2.28 -3.67 -9.91
C THR A 195 1.27 -2.74 -9.25
N LEU A 196 1.22 -1.50 -9.70
CA LEU A 196 0.20 -0.53 -9.33
C LEU A 196 -0.86 -0.52 -10.42
N SER A 197 -2.12 -0.82 -10.06
CA SER A 197 -3.25 -0.73 -10.96
C SER A 197 -4.00 0.58 -10.72
N THR A 198 -4.47 1.20 -11.78
CA THR A 198 -5.25 2.46 -11.75
C THR A 198 -6.40 2.41 -12.74
N VAL A 199 -7.46 3.14 -12.44
CA VAL A 199 -8.56 3.39 -13.40
C VAL A 199 -8.12 4.23 -14.61
N GLY A 200 -6.90 4.78 -14.57
CA GLY A 200 -6.38 5.63 -15.63
C GLY A 200 -6.64 7.11 -15.36
N LEU A 201 -5.89 7.71 -14.46
CA LEU A 201 -5.87 9.16 -14.18
C LEU A 201 -4.70 9.79 -14.92
N PRO A 202 -4.90 10.45 -16.11
CA PRO A 202 -3.82 10.83 -17.00
C PRO A 202 -2.75 11.69 -16.33
N LYS A 203 -3.16 12.75 -15.61
CA LYS A 203 -2.22 13.64 -14.90
C LYS A 203 -1.36 12.89 -13.88
N MET A 204 -1.92 11.88 -13.24
CA MET A 204 -1.20 11.10 -12.24
C MET A 204 -0.28 10.06 -12.87
N ILE A 205 -0.66 9.49 -14.03
CA ILE A 205 0.20 8.61 -14.82
C ILE A 205 1.42 9.38 -15.32
N MET A 206 1.21 10.59 -15.87
CA MET A 206 2.32 11.44 -16.29
C MET A 206 3.24 11.79 -15.12
N LYS A 207 2.65 12.09 -13.94
CA LYS A 207 3.43 12.35 -12.74
C LYS A 207 4.26 11.14 -12.28
N LEU A 208 3.73 9.91 -12.36
CA LEU A 208 4.51 8.70 -12.10
C LEU A 208 5.71 8.56 -13.05
N ALA A 209 5.52 8.92 -14.33
CA ALA A 209 6.58 8.91 -15.33
C ALA A 209 7.67 9.95 -14.99
N ASP A 210 7.28 11.15 -14.57
CA ASP A 210 8.21 12.21 -14.17
C ASP A 210 8.96 11.87 -12.85
N ASP A 211 8.31 11.15 -11.93
CA ASP A 211 8.92 10.66 -10.69
C ASP A 211 9.81 9.40 -10.94
N GLU A 212 9.99 8.97 -12.21
CA GLU A 212 10.87 7.87 -12.65
C GLU A 212 10.68 6.57 -11.86
N VAL A 213 9.43 6.23 -11.53
CA VAL A 213 9.11 5.03 -10.76
C VAL A 213 9.53 3.75 -11.50
N ARG A 214 9.91 2.70 -10.73
CA ARG A 214 10.48 1.46 -11.28
C ARG A 214 9.57 0.25 -11.15
N PHE A 215 8.37 0.42 -10.60
CA PHE A 215 7.37 -0.63 -10.52
C PHE A 215 6.54 -0.73 -11.81
N ASN A 216 5.76 -1.79 -11.96
CA ASN A 216 4.92 -2.00 -13.14
C ASN A 216 3.61 -1.21 -13.01
N LEU A 217 3.11 -0.72 -14.15
CA LEU A 217 1.80 -0.07 -14.24
C LEU A 217 0.78 -1.01 -14.90
N ALA A 218 -0.39 -1.12 -14.29
CA ALA A 218 -1.58 -1.73 -14.87
C ALA A 218 -2.70 -0.67 -14.97
N VAL A 219 -3.53 -0.79 -15.98
CA VAL A 219 -4.67 0.11 -16.21
C VAL A 219 -5.94 -0.71 -16.36
N SER A 220 -6.92 -0.41 -15.53
CA SER A 220 -8.29 -0.92 -15.64
C SER A 220 -8.96 -0.31 -16.87
N LEU A 221 -8.79 -0.93 -18.03
CA LEU A 221 -9.33 -0.46 -19.30
C LEU A 221 -10.81 -0.82 -19.45
N HIS A 222 -11.13 -2.10 -19.32
CA HIS A 222 -12.46 -2.74 -19.34
C HIS A 222 -13.28 -2.52 -20.62
N SER A 223 -13.03 -1.46 -21.39
CA SER A 223 -13.56 -1.22 -22.73
C SER A 223 -12.62 -0.31 -23.52
N ALA A 224 -12.48 -0.57 -24.82
CA ALA A 224 -11.81 0.30 -25.79
C ALA A 224 -12.80 1.23 -26.53
N ILE A 225 -14.04 1.32 -26.05
CA ILE A 225 -15.11 2.18 -26.60
C ILE A 225 -15.51 3.13 -25.48
N ASP A 226 -15.36 4.44 -25.68
CA ASP A 226 -15.57 5.48 -24.67
C ASP A 226 -16.97 5.44 -24.05
N GLU A 227 -18.01 5.29 -24.86
CA GLU A 227 -19.39 5.22 -24.39
C GLU A 227 -19.61 4.03 -23.45
N VAL A 228 -19.06 2.87 -23.81
CA VAL A 228 -19.16 1.67 -22.97
C VAL A 228 -18.34 1.84 -21.69
N ARG A 229 -17.13 2.37 -21.82
CA ARG A 229 -16.26 2.61 -20.65
C ARG A 229 -16.89 3.59 -19.67
N SER A 230 -17.53 4.64 -20.16
CA SER A 230 -18.22 5.63 -19.31
C SER A 230 -19.40 5.01 -18.53
N THR A 231 -20.13 4.07 -19.10
CA THR A 231 -21.19 3.35 -18.37
C THR A 231 -20.66 2.46 -17.25
N MET A 232 -19.43 1.94 -17.40
CA MET A 232 -18.79 1.08 -16.41
C MET A 232 -17.98 1.87 -15.38
N MET A 233 -17.35 2.96 -15.81
CA MET A 233 -16.43 3.77 -15.05
C MET A 233 -16.74 5.26 -15.24
N PRO A 234 -17.55 5.88 -14.37
CA PRO A 234 -17.97 7.29 -14.52
C PRO A 234 -16.81 8.28 -14.59
N ILE A 235 -15.63 7.92 -14.08
CA ILE A 235 -14.41 8.75 -14.19
C ILE A 235 -14.02 9.00 -15.66
N ASN A 236 -14.41 8.13 -16.58
CA ASN A 236 -14.11 8.28 -18.01
C ASN A 236 -14.78 9.51 -18.64
N GLU A 237 -15.89 9.97 -18.09
CA GLU A 237 -16.55 11.22 -18.54
C GLU A 237 -15.66 12.46 -18.31
N LYS A 238 -14.75 12.39 -17.33
CA LYS A 238 -13.81 13.48 -17.00
C LYS A 238 -12.47 13.33 -17.70
N SER A 239 -12.17 12.15 -18.22
CA SER A 239 -10.89 11.80 -18.82
C SER A 239 -11.09 10.59 -19.73
N ASN A 240 -11.30 10.84 -21.00
CA ASN A 240 -11.64 9.86 -22.02
C ASN A 240 -10.44 8.98 -22.41
N LEU A 241 -10.67 8.03 -23.33
CA LEU A 241 -9.63 7.13 -23.82
C LEU A 241 -8.50 7.84 -24.55
N GLU A 242 -8.76 8.99 -25.22
CA GLU A 242 -7.74 9.78 -25.91
C GLU A 242 -6.74 10.37 -24.89
N ASP A 243 -7.24 11.00 -23.82
CA ASP A 243 -6.41 11.53 -22.73
C ASP A 243 -5.62 10.41 -22.05
N LEU A 244 -6.26 9.27 -21.82
CA LEU A 244 -5.62 8.10 -21.25
C LEU A 244 -4.47 7.62 -22.15
N LEU A 245 -4.73 7.44 -23.45
CA LEU A 245 -3.73 7.00 -24.42
C LEU A 245 -2.53 7.95 -24.47
N ALA A 246 -2.78 9.25 -24.52
CA ALA A 246 -1.71 10.26 -24.50
C ALA A 246 -0.83 10.14 -23.25
N SER A 247 -1.43 9.91 -22.07
CA SER A 247 -0.68 9.72 -20.84
C SER A 247 0.13 8.43 -20.81
N LEU A 248 -0.38 7.35 -21.43
CA LEU A 248 0.33 6.08 -21.54
C LEU A 248 1.47 6.12 -22.57
N GLN A 249 1.33 6.88 -23.63
CA GLN A 249 2.43 7.17 -24.57
C GLN A 249 3.54 7.92 -23.85
N TYR A 250 3.19 8.99 -23.11
CA TYR A 250 4.15 9.74 -22.30
C TYR A 250 4.86 8.83 -21.27
N TRP A 251 4.12 7.96 -20.57
CA TRP A 251 4.68 6.95 -19.67
C TRP A 251 5.72 6.08 -20.38
N TYR A 252 5.36 5.54 -21.56
CA TYR A 252 6.25 4.66 -22.30
C TYR A 252 7.52 5.38 -22.78
N GLU A 253 7.39 6.60 -23.29
CA GLU A 253 8.52 7.42 -23.73
C GLU A 253 9.51 7.71 -22.59
N LYS A 254 8.99 7.99 -21.39
CA LYS A 254 9.81 8.32 -20.22
C LYS A 254 10.44 7.09 -19.56
N THR A 255 9.70 6.01 -19.44
CA THR A 255 10.11 4.87 -18.62
C THR A 255 10.58 3.66 -19.41
N ASN A 256 10.28 3.60 -20.71
CA ASN A 256 10.42 2.40 -21.55
C ASN A 256 9.77 1.14 -20.96
N SER A 257 8.74 1.32 -20.13
CA SER A 257 8.04 0.25 -19.43
C SER A 257 6.70 -0.05 -20.07
N ARG A 258 6.41 -1.34 -20.22
CA ARG A 258 5.11 -1.81 -20.74
C ARG A 258 4.00 -1.53 -19.73
N VAL A 259 2.78 -1.35 -20.24
CA VAL A 259 1.56 -1.25 -19.43
C VAL A 259 0.74 -2.52 -19.59
N THR A 260 0.19 -3.03 -18.50
CA THR A 260 -0.77 -4.13 -18.52
C THR A 260 -2.18 -3.56 -18.55
N PHE A 261 -3.05 -4.05 -19.44
CA PHE A 261 -4.46 -3.71 -19.43
C PHE A 261 -5.27 -4.79 -18.76
N GLU A 262 -6.18 -4.39 -17.86
CA GLU A 262 -7.14 -5.27 -17.22
C GLU A 262 -8.49 -5.12 -17.91
N TYR A 263 -9.16 -6.25 -18.11
CA TYR A 263 -10.40 -6.31 -18.86
C TYR A 263 -11.40 -7.22 -18.17
N VAL A 264 -12.58 -6.69 -17.83
CA VAL A 264 -13.70 -7.48 -17.33
C VAL A 264 -14.41 -8.14 -18.52
N VAL A 265 -14.51 -9.46 -18.52
CA VAL A 265 -15.25 -10.20 -19.54
C VAL A 265 -16.64 -10.52 -18.98
N TRP A 266 -17.67 -9.97 -19.61
CA TRP A 266 -19.06 -10.26 -19.28
C TRP A 266 -19.61 -11.32 -20.24
N LYS A 267 -20.36 -12.26 -19.67
CA LYS A 267 -21.21 -13.12 -20.47
C LYS A 267 -22.49 -12.34 -20.76
N GLY A 268 -22.70 -11.99 -22.04
CA GLY A 268 -23.91 -11.29 -22.51
C GLY A 268 -25.18 -12.08 -22.33
#